data_08a99c10b5b30522cb2a8e579a3b04d9
#
_entry.id   08a99c10b5b30522cb2a8e579a3b04d9
#
_cell.length_a   1.000
_cell.length_b   1.000
_cell.length_c   1.000
_cell.angle_alpha   90.00
_cell.angle_beta   90.00
_cell.angle_gamma   90.00
#
_symmetry.space_group_name_H-M   'P 1'
#
loop_
_entity.id
_entity.type
_entity.pdbx_description
1 polymer ?
#
loop_
_entity_poly.entity_id
_entity_poly.type
_entity_poly.pdbx_seq_one_letter_code
_entity_poly.pdbx_strand_id
1 'polypeptide(L)'
;MKRLLVFLTLAALAVAPRAVAQGAQPESACGAPLLHAPVLVGMTDTAAYFPKLKGLRVAVLANHTAAARFCEPAQGKYAAEAEQLSGVSAGEAAALPDRAGCRPARLPGASADGTIHLVDLLHGRGFNVTGSFSPEHGFRGTADAGEHVGNSVDERTGIPIRSLYDGNTKRPSDEAMQSFDVLVVDMQDVGLRFYTYYITMLRMMDACAEFGRTVVVLDRPNPNGHLIDGPVLDMKYKSGVGALPIPVLHGLTMGEIARMAVGEGWSRKCRLDVVCCRNYTHATPYGLPVAPSPNLPTQRAVYLYPSLCLFEGTVVSLGRGTDKPFEIYGHPDMKGYGFSFTPRPTAGAKHPPLEGRLCHGADLSRMPLDEARQVGLTLSPLKTENDLKKRNSSHTVPF
;
A
#
# COMPACT_ATOMS: atom_id res chain seq x y z
N MET A 1 10.70 -69.67 -9.96
CA MET A 1 11.60 -68.59 -9.53
C MET A 1 11.98 -67.76 -10.76
N LYS A 2 11.29 -66.68 -10.99
CA LYS A 2 11.65 -65.67 -12.04
C LYS A 2 11.83 -64.33 -11.36
N ARG A 3 13.08 -63.85 -11.35
CA ARG A 3 13.45 -62.52 -10.84
C ARG A 3 13.06 -61.46 -11.88
N LEU A 4 12.19 -60.54 -11.51
CA LEU A 4 11.83 -59.38 -12.33
C LEU A 4 12.79 -58.23 -11.93
N LEU A 5 13.66 -57.85 -12.86
CA LEU A 5 14.53 -56.67 -12.75
C LEU A 5 13.70 -55.44 -13.13
N VAL A 6 13.48 -54.53 -12.18
CA VAL A 6 12.87 -53.24 -12.48
C VAL A 6 14.01 -52.25 -12.70
N PHE A 7 14.15 -51.77 -13.95
CA PHE A 7 15.04 -50.64 -14.27
C PHE A 7 14.34 -49.31 -13.86
N LEU A 8 14.86 -48.64 -12.83
CA LEU A 8 14.54 -47.24 -12.57
C LEU A 8 15.35 -46.37 -13.53
N THR A 9 14.70 -45.79 -14.53
CA THR A 9 15.25 -44.71 -15.33
C THR A 9 15.08 -43.42 -14.56
N LEU A 10 16.17 -42.86 -14.01
CA LEU A 10 16.21 -41.45 -13.52
C LEU A 10 16.07 -40.55 -14.74
N ALA A 11 14.92 -39.93 -14.89
CA ALA A 11 14.76 -38.78 -15.78
C ALA A 11 15.33 -37.55 -15.06
N ALA A 12 16.52 -37.11 -15.46
CA ALA A 12 17.05 -35.79 -15.09
C ALA A 12 16.15 -34.73 -15.71
N LEU A 13 15.30 -34.12 -14.92
CA LEU A 13 14.63 -32.85 -15.28
C LEU A 13 15.69 -31.76 -15.36
N ALA A 14 16.15 -31.46 -16.57
CA ALA A 14 16.88 -30.24 -16.86
C ALA A 14 15.91 -29.06 -16.61
N VAL A 15 16.17 -28.30 -15.57
CA VAL A 15 15.53 -27.00 -15.35
C VAL A 15 16.08 -26.07 -16.42
N ALA A 16 15.31 -25.91 -17.51
CA ALA A 16 15.58 -24.87 -18.49
C ALA A 16 15.47 -23.49 -17.82
N PRO A 17 16.39 -22.54 -18.12
CA PRO A 17 16.22 -21.18 -17.65
C PRO A 17 14.88 -20.65 -18.18
N ARG A 18 14.01 -20.23 -17.28
CA ARG A 18 12.75 -19.58 -17.64
C ARG A 18 13.10 -18.35 -18.46
N ALA A 19 12.81 -18.40 -19.74
CA ALA A 19 12.76 -17.21 -20.56
C ALA A 19 11.73 -16.28 -19.91
N VAL A 20 12.21 -15.12 -19.45
CA VAL A 20 11.33 -14.00 -19.11
C VAL A 20 10.60 -13.70 -20.41
N ALA A 21 9.33 -14.07 -20.48
CA ALA A 21 8.47 -13.62 -21.55
C ALA A 21 8.46 -12.09 -21.47
N GLN A 22 9.12 -11.44 -22.42
CA GLN A 22 8.87 -10.04 -22.77
C GLN A 22 7.46 -10.01 -23.41
N GLY A 23 6.45 -10.21 -22.55
CA GLY A 23 5.08 -9.90 -22.88
C GLY A 23 5.01 -8.41 -23.15
N ALA A 24 4.47 -8.02 -24.31
CA ALA A 24 4.13 -6.63 -24.58
C ALA A 24 3.43 -6.07 -23.36
N GLN A 25 4.03 -5.08 -22.70
CA GLN A 25 3.40 -4.38 -21.59
C GLN A 25 2.11 -3.78 -22.15
N PRO A 26 0.96 -3.97 -21.48
CA PRO A 26 -0.23 -3.23 -21.87
C PRO A 26 0.15 -1.75 -21.87
N GLU A 27 -0.05 -1.07 -23.00
CA GLU A 27 0.13 0.38 -23.08
C GLU A 27 -0.65 0.98 -21.91
N SER A 28 0.07 1.56 -20.94
CA SER A 28 -0.56 2.13 -19.77
C SER A 28 -1.46 3.25 -20.30
N ALA A 29 -2.76 3.22 -19.95
CA ALA A 29 -3.70 4.31 -20.22
C ALA A 29 -3.22 5.66 -19.62
N CYS A 30 -2.06 5.71 -19.07
CA CYS A 30 -1.39 6.76 -18.32
C CYS A 30 -0.10 7.19 -19.01
N GLY A 31 -0.09 7.64 -20.22
CA GLY A 31 1.04 8.24 -20.96
C GLY A 31 2.45 7.65 -20.73
N ALA A 32 3.34 7.76 -21.70
CA ALA A 32 4.72 7.29 -21.56
C ALA A 32 5.49 8.15 -20.53
N PRO A 33 6.30 7.54 -19.64
CA PRO A 33 7.11 8.29 -18.66
C PRO A 33 8.21 9.08 -19.37
N LEU A 34 8.41 10.32 -18.94
CA LEU A 34 9.56 11.12 -19.33
C LEU A 34 10.78 10.65 -18.52
N LEU A 35 11.87 10.27 -19.21
CA LEU A 35 13.12 9.91 -18.57
C LEU A 35 13.58 11.06 -17.66
N HIS A 36 13.86 10.74 -16.37
CA HIS A 36 14.29 11.68 -15.33
C HIS A 36 13.25 12.68 -14.80
N ALA A 37 12.00 12.60 -15.24
CA ALA A 37 10.95 13.39 -14.62
C ALA A 37 10.48 12.71 -13.32
N PRO A 38 10.18 13.51 -12.30
CA PRO A 38 9.70 12.99 -11.03
C PRO A 38 8.32 12.35 -11.15
N VAL A 39 8.08 11.33 -10.33
CA VAL A 39 6.78 10.68 -10.26
C VAL A 39 5.74 11.62 -9.67
N LEU A 40 4.60 11.77 -10.34
CA LEU A 40 3.46 12.53 -9.86
C LEU A 40 2.33 11.58 -9.49
N VAL A 41 1.82 11.67 -8.27
CA VAL A 41 0.67 10.89 -7.81
C VAL A 41 -0.63 11.48 -8.35
N GLY A 42 -1.68 10.67 -8.50
CA GLY A 42 -2.96 11.13 -9.04
C GLY A 42 -3.57 12.34 -8.33
N MET A 43 -3.38 12.45 -7.00
CA MET A 43 -3.82 13.60 -6.21
C MET A 43 -3.29 14.94 -6.74
N THR A 44 -2.13 14.95 -7.36
CA THR A 44 -1.46 16.17 -7.84
C THR A 44 -1.97 16.66 -9.19
N ASP A 45 -2.67 15.80 -9.94
CA ASP A 45 -3.29 16.16 -11.22
C ASP A 45 -4.70 16.71 -10.99
N THR A 46 -4.78 17.88 -10.36
CA THR A 46 -6.07 18.53 -10.00
C THR A 46 -6.91 18.84 -11.24
N ALA A 47 -6.28 19.14 -12.37
CA ALA A 47 -6.98 19.39 -13.63
C ALA A 47 -7.76 18.16 -14.13
N ALA A 48 -7.30 16.96 -13.82
CA ALA A 48 -7.97 15.73 -14.24
C ALA A 48 -9.24 15.40 -13.42
N TYR A 49 -9.32 15.83 -12.14
CA TYR A 49 -10.43 15.42 -11.28
C TYR A 49 -11.27 16.57 -10.69
N PHE A 50 -10.73 17.77 -10.48
CA PHE A 50 -11.53 18.90 -9.98
C PHE A 50 -12.79 19.18 -10.82
N PRO A 51 -12.74 19.20 -12.17
CA PRO A 51 -13.95 19.37 -12.98
C PRO A 51 -15.01 18.29 -12.72
N LYS A 52 -14.60 17.07 -12.41
CA LYS A 52 -15.49 15.93 -12.11
C LYS A 52 -16.18 16.02 -10.75
N LEU A 53 -15.65 16.83 -9.83
CA LEU A 53 -16.18 17.02 -8.47
C LEU A 53 -17.04 18.28 -8.35
N LYS A 54 -16.96 19.20 -9.32
CA LYS A 54 -17.61 20.51 -9.26
C LYS A 54 -19.12 20.38 -9.16
N GLY A 55 -19.70 20.99 -8.11
CA GLY A 55 -21.14 21.00 -7.87
C GLY A 55 -21.72 19.70 -7.28
N LEU A 56 -20.89 18.70 -7.03
CA LEU A 56 -21.28 17.42 -6.43
C LEU A 56 -21.00 17.40 -4.93
N ARG A 57 -21.75 16.55 -4.22
CA ARG A 57 -21.42 16.16 -2.85
C ARG A 57 -20.32 15.12 -2.91
N VAL A 58 -19.21 15.40 -2.26
CA VAL A 58 -17.98 14.58 -2.31
C VAL A 58 -17.82 13.81 -1.00
N ALA A 59 -17.61 12.51 -1.07
CA ALA A 59 -17.04 11.73 0.03
C ALA A 59 -15.60 11.32 -0.31
N VAL A 60 -14.77 11.13 0.71
CA VAL A 60 -13.37 10.73 0.53
C VAL A 60 -13.11 9.42 1.26
N LEU A 61 -12.49 8.44 0.60
CA LEU A 61 -11.90 7.27 1.24
C LEU A 61 -10.40 7.49 1.32
N ALA A 62 -9.90 7.78 2.52
CA ALA A 62 -8.53 8.18 2.72
C ALA A 62 -8.02 7.87 4.13
N ASN A 63 -6.71 7.83 4.27
CA ASN A 63 -6.02 7.84 5.54
C ASN A 63 -4.86 8.87 5.49
N HIS A 64 -3.99 8.88 6.49
CA HIS A 64 -2.85 9.81 6.61
C HIS A 64 -1.91 9.81 5.39
N THR A 65 -1.91 8.76 4.56
CA THR A 65 -1.09 8.70 3.34
C THR A 65 -1.65 9.50 2.18
N ALA A 66 -2.92 9.94 2.26
CA ALA A 66 -3.56 10.78 1.25
C ALA A 66 -3.01 12.22 1.30
N ALA A 67 -1.71 12.35 1.22
CA ALA A 67 -0.99 13.62 1.28
C ALA A 67 -0.01 13.75 0.11
N ALA A 68 0.12 14.96 -0.42
CA ALA A 68 1.07 15.27 -1.46
C ALA A 68 1.63 16.69 -1.27
N ARG A 69 2.86 16.90 -1.75
CA ARG A 69 3.51 18.20 -1.75
C ARG A 69 3.12 18.96 -3.00
N PHE A 70 2.73 20.20 -2.81
CA PHE A 70 2.47 21.14 -3.89
C PHE A 70 3.51 22.26 -3.86
N CYS A 71 3.91 22.70 -5.04
CA CYS A 71 4.86 23.79 -5.24
C CYS A 71 4.17 24.98 -5.89
N GLU A 72 4.70 26.19 -5.64
CA GLU A 72 4.32 27.36 -6.40
C GLU A 72 4.65 27.16 -7.88
N PRO A 73 3.84 27.67 -8.82
CA PRO A 73 4.15 27.60 -10.23
C PRO A 73 5.54 28.17 -10.52
N ALA A 74 6.26 27.52 -11.43
CA ALA A 74 7.54 28.05 -11.88
C ALA A 74 7.34 29.43 -12.51
N GLN A 75 8.26 30.37 -12.22
CA GLN A 75 8.23 31.71 -12.78
C GLN A 75 9.37 31.87 -13.81
N GLY A 76 9.15 32.73 -14.82
CA GLY A 76 10.15 33.03 -15.84
C GLY A 76 10.39 31.87 -16.83
N LYS A 77 11.65 31.69 -17.26
CA LYS A 77 12.03 30.69 -18.27
C LYS A 77 11.73 29.23 -17.90
N TYR A 78 11.52 28.94 -16.64
CA TYR A 78 11.20 27.60 -16.14
C TYR A 78 9.69 27.27 -16.14
N ALA A 79 8.82 28.26 -16.45
CA ALA A 79 7.36 28.07 -16.49
C ALA A 79 6.95 27.09 -17.58
N ALA A 80 7.54 27.23 -18.79
CA ALA A 80 7.27 26.34 -19.92
C ALA A 80 7.73 24.89 -19.68
N GLU A 81 8.87 24.70 -19.01
CA GLU A 81 9.34 23.36 -18.64
C GLU A 81 8.44 22.71 -17.58
N ALA A 82 7.96 23.49 -16.61
CA ALA A 82 7.03 23.01 -15.57
C ALA A 82 5.67 22.65 -16.19
N GLU A 83 5.17 23.42 -17.15
CA GLU A 83 3.94 23.17 -17.88
C GLU A 83 4.04 21.91 -18.75
N GLN A 84 5.16 21.72 -19.45
CA GLN A 84 5.44 20.50 -20.21
C GLN A 84 5.54 19.24 -19.32
N LEU A 85 6.13 19.38 -18.13
CA LEU A 85 6.34 18.26 -17.21
C LEU A 85 5.10 17.92 -16.39
N SER A 86 4.26 18.90 -16.06
CA SER A 86 3.10 18.74 -15.17
C SER A 86 1.77 18.71 -15.91
N GLY A 87 1.70 19.23 -17.15
CA GLY A 87 0.46 19.42 -17.90
C GLY A 87 -0.55 20.35 -17.20
N VAL A 88 -0.10 21.17 -16.23
CA VAL A 88 -0.89 22.14 -15.49
C VAL A 88 -0.50 23.53 -15.96
N SER A 89 -1.50 24.40 -16.20
CA SER A 89 -1.25 25.76 -16.66
C SER A 89 -0.42 26.57 -15.65
N ALA A 90 0.38 27.52 -16.13
CA ALA A 90 1.31 28.33 -15.33
C ALA A 90 0.64 29.14 -14.19
N GLY A 91 -0.70 29.18 -14.14
CA GLY A 91 -1.48 29.90 -13.11
C GLY A 91 -1.96 29.05 -11.94
N GLU A 92 -1.81 27.72 -12.00
CA GLU A 92 -2.24 26.80 -10.96
C GLU A 92 -1.05 26.26 -10.15
N ALA A 93 -1.19 26.14 -8.83
CA ALA A 93 -0.18 25.51 -7.99
C ALA A 93 0.04 24.05 -8.45
N ALA A 94 1.15 23.83 -9.14
CA ALA A 94 1.51 22.52 -9.68
C ALA A 94 2.20 21.69 -8.57
N ALA A 95 1.85 20.42 -8.50
CA ALA A 95 2.61 19.47 -7.71
C ALA A 95 3.90 19.15 -8.47
N LEU A 96 5.01 19.61 -7.93
CA LEU A 96 6.32 19.20 -8.37
C LEU A 96 6.94 18.37 -7.24
N PRO A 97 7.52 17.22 -7.54
CA PRO A 97 8.23 16.43 -6.54
C PRO A 97 9.53 17.13 -6.14
N ASP A 98 10.18 16.59 -5.11
CA ASP A 98 11.42 17.10 -4.52
C ASP A 98 12.47 17.48 -5.57
N ARG A 99 12.36 18.71 -6.07
CA ARG A 99 13.46 19.39 -6.75
C ARG A 99 14.08 20.37 -5.77
N ALA A 100 15.39 20.34 -5.65
CA ALA A 100 16.12 21.44 -5.07
C ALA A 100 15.66 22.76 -5.74
N GLY A 101 14.98 23.63 -4.96
CA GLY A 101 14.47 24.91 -5.47
C GLY A 101 12.95 25.02 -5.67
N CYS A 102 12.17 23.96 -5.43
CA CYS A 102 10.71 24.07 -5.39
C CYS A 102 10.27 24.91 -4.20
N ARG A 103 9.56 26.02 -4.45
CA ARG A 103 8.91 26.78 -3.38
C ARG A 103 7.63 26.08 -2.96
N PRO A 104 7.47 25.78 -1.65
CA PRO A 104 6.21 25.22 -1.15
C PRO A 104 5.02 26.09 -1.49
N ALA A 105 3.96 25.50 -2.05
CA ALA A 105 2.72 26.23 -2.31
C ALA A 105 2.04 26.62 -0.98
N ARG A 106 1.64 27.86 -0.88
CA ARG A 106 0.89 28.38 0.28
C ARG A 106 -0.60 28.08 0.12
N LEU A 107 -0.96 26.81 0.31
CA LEU A 107 -2.36 26.39 0.28
C LEU A 107 -2.95 26.43 1.70
N PRO A 108 -4.23 26.82 1.88
CA PRO A 108 -4.90 26.68 3.16
C PRO A 108 -4.84 25.21 3.63
N GLY A 109 -4.33 24.99 4.83
CA GLY A 109 -4.18 23.64 5.38
C GLY A 109 -2.88 22.92 5.02
N ALA A 110 -2.01 23.46 4.16
CA ALA A 110 -0.71 22.88 3.89
C ALA A 110 0.28 23.12 5.06
N SER A 111 1.20 22.14 5.24
CA SER A 111 2.36 22.28 6.10
C SER A 111 3.41 23.24 5.52
N ALA A 112 4.42 23.58 6.31
CA ALA A 112 5.46 24.55 5.93
C ALA A 112 6.25 24.12 4.67
N ASP A 113 6.35 22.81 4.40
CA ASP A 113 7.00 22.24 3.22
C ASP A 113 6.08 22.12 2.00
N GLY A 114 4.82 22.59 2.09
CA GLY A 114 3.82 22.53 1.04
C GLY A 114 3.06 21.20 0.95
N THR A 115 3.25 20.29 1.89
CA THR A 115 2.48 19.04 1.96
C THR A 115 1.08 19.33 2.47
N ILE A 116 0.07 18.79 1.78
CA ILE A 116 -1.34 18.96 2.15
C ILE A 116 -2.06 17.61 2.03
N HIS A 117 -2.95 17.33 2.98
CA HIS A 117 -3.82 16.16 2.92
C HIS A 117 -4.99 16.42 1.95
N LEU A 118 -5.47 15.37 1.24
CA LEU A 118 -6.53 15.49 0.24
C LEU A 118 -7.80 16.17 0.78
N VAL A 119 -8.23 15.81 1.99
CA VAL A 119 -9.43 16.43 2.61
C VAL A 119 -9.22 17.92 2.83
N ASP A 120 -8.05 18.32 3.32
CA ASP A 120 -7.70 19.72 3.52
C ASP A 120 -7.66 20.48 2.17
N LEU A 121 -7.11 19.85 1.14
CA LEU A 121 -7.05 20.40 -0.22
C LEU A 121 -8.45 20.65 -0.78
N LEU A 122 -9.33 19.62 -0.76
CA LEU A 122 -10.68 19.73 -1.30
C LEU A 122 -11.51 20.74 -0.50
N HIS A 123 -11.45 20.71 0.84
CA HIS A 123 -12.15 21.66 1.71
C HIS A 123 -11.66 23.08 1.47
N GLY A 124 -10.35 23.32 1.43
CA GLY A 124 -9.75 24.64 1.20
C GLY A 124 -10.02 25.20 -0.21
N ARG A 125 -10.34 24.35 -1.18
CA ARG A 125 -10.77 24.73 -2.55
C ARG A 125 -12.28 24.89 -2.68
N GLY A 126 -13.05 24.77 -1.59
CA GLY A 126 -14.49 25.01 -1.56
C GLY A 126 -15.34 23.88 -2.15
N PHE A 127 -14.79 22.64 -2.28
CA PHE A 127 -15.59 21.48 -2.63
C PHE A 127 -16.53 21.09 -1.48
N ASN A 128 -17.72 20.63 -1.81
CA ASN A 128 -18.71 20.17 -0.83
C ASN A 128 -18.35 18.76 -0.32
N VAL A 129 -17.37 18.67 0.58
CA VAL A 129 -16.95 17.42 1.20
C VAL A 129 -17.91 17.06 2.35
N THR A 130 -18.77 16.08 2.14
CA THR A 130 -19.85 15.69 3.08
C THR A 130 -19.41 14.64 4.11
N GLY A 131 -18.26 14.01 3.91
CA GLY A 131 -17.73 13.04 4.83
C GLY A 131 -16.45 12.37 4.33
N SER A 132 -15.72 11.77 5.25
CA SER A 132 -14.59 10.90 4.96
C SER A 132 -14.86 9.50 5.51
N PHE A 133 -14.44 8.49 4.76
CA PHE A 133 -14.38 7.10 5.21
C PHE A 133 -12.93 6.76 5.55
N SER A 134 -12.71 6.14 6.70
CA SER A 134 -11.37 5.73 7.10
C SER A 134 -11.20 4.22 7.02
N PRO A 135 -10.10 3.73 6.39
CA PRO A 135 -9.73 2.33 6.38
C PRO A 135 -9.12 1.91 7.73
N GLU A 136 -8.54 0.72 7.77
CA GLU A 136 -7.70 0.25 8.88
C GLU A 136 -6.64 1.29 9.26
N HIS A 137 -6.27 1.36 10.53
CA HIS A 137 -5.43 2.39 11.16
C HIS A 137 -6.07 3.78 11.32
N GLY A 138 -7.32 3.97 10.87
CA GLY A 138 -8.05 5.23 11.04
C GLY A 138 -7.60 6.36 10.11
N PHE A 139 -8.30 7.48 10.17
CA PHE A 139 -8.09 8.60 9.25
C PHE A 139 -6.71 9.27 9.40
N ARG A 140 -6.19 9.38 10.62
CA ARG A 140 -4.86 9.97 10.89
C ARG A 140 -3.76 8.92 11.09
N GLY A 141 -4.06 7.62 10.89
CA GLY A 141 -3.07 6.55 10.89
C GLY A 141 -2.48 6.21 12.26
N THR A 142 -3.21 6.44 13.35
CA THR A 142 -2.72 6.26 14.73
C THR A 142 -3.23 5.00 15.42
N ALA A 143 -4.19 4.28 14.81
CA ALA A 143 -4.74 3.06 15.37
C ALA A 143 -3.88 1.82 15.06
N ASP A 144 -3.86 0.86 15.96
CA ASP A 144 -3.18 -0.43 15.77
C ASP A 144 -3.83 -1.26 14.64
N ALA A 145 -3.11 -2.25 14.12
CA ALA A 145 -3.66 -3.19 13.15
C ALA A 145 -4.84 -3.96 13.75
N GLY A 146 -6.00 -3.92 13.07
CA GLY A 146 -7.23 -4.56 13.54
C GLY A 146 -7.94 -3.82 14.68
N GLU A 147 -7.46 -2.69 15.15
CA GLU A 147 -8.12 -1.88 16.17
C GLU A 147 -9.45 -1.31 15.67
N HIS A 148 -10.50 -1.40 16.49
CA HIS A 148 -11.78 -0.79 16.21
C HIS A 148 -11.69 0.73 16.36
N VAL A 149 -11.95 1.44 15.28
CA VAL A 149 -11.97 2.91 15.26
C VAL A 149 -13.42 3.38 15.14
N GLY A 150 -13.88 4.19 16.07
CA GLY A 150 -15.23 4.77 16.02
C GLY A 150 -15.37 5.91 15.02
N ASN A 151 -16.62 6.32 14.78
CA ASN A 151 -16.90 7.55 14.04
C ASN A 151 -16.41 8.77 14.82
N SER A 152 -15.93 9.77 14.12
CA SER A 152 -15.41 11.02 14.69
C SER A 152 -15.65 12.19 13.73
N VAL A 153 -15.14 13.35 14.09
CA VAL A 153 -15.12 14.55 13.24
C VAL A 153 -13.67 15.01 13.12
N ASP A 154 -13.26 15.35 11.91
CA ASP A 154 -11.93 15.93 11.70
C ASP A 154 -11.88 17.35 12.31
N GLU A 155 -11.02 17.55 13.32
CA GLU A 155 -10.95 18.80 14.07
C GLU A 155 -10.55 20.02 13.21
N ARG A 156 -9.82 19.79 12.10
CA ARG A 156 -9.37 20.87 11.21
C ARG A 156 -10.47 21.38 10.29
N THR A 157 -11.29 20.48 9.77
CA THR A 157 -12.25 20.79 8.69
C THR A 157 -13.70 20.70 9.15
N GLY A 158 -13.97 20.10 10.31
CA GLY A 158 -15.32 19.81 10.78
C GLY A 158 -16.02 18.67 9.99
N ILE A 159 -15.29 17.98 9.09
CA ILE A 159 -15.84 16.93 8.23
C ILE A 159 -16.06 15.66 9.05
N PRO A 160 -17.25 15.02 8.97
CA PRO A 160 -17.52 13.74 9.62
C PRO A 160 -16.61 12.65 9.09
N ILE A 161 -15.98 11.87 9.97
CA ILE A 161 -15.20 10.68 9.66
C ILE A 161 -16.00 9.45 10.06
N ARG A 162 -16.26 8.56 9.10
CA ARG A 162 -16.96 7.30 9.29
C ARG A 162 -15.96 6.17 9.17
N SER A 163 -15.87 5.37 10.23
CA SER A 163 -14.99 4.21 10.23
C SER A 163 -15.62 3.05 9.45
N LEU A 164 -14.81 2.38 8.63
CA LEU A 164 -15.13 1.09 8.02
C LEU A 164 -14.62 -0.10 8.84
N TYR A 165 -14.08 0.19 10.05
CA TYR A 165 -13.51 -0.77 10.99
C TYR A 165 -14.11 -0.59 12.40
N ASP A 166 -15.43 -0.39 12.47
CA ASP A 166 -16.18 -0.22 13.73
C ASP A 166 -16.57 -1.54 14.43
N GLY A 167 -16.15 -2.67 13.87
CA GLY A 167 -16.45 -4.01 14.39
C GLY A 167 -17.78 -4.60 13.98
N ASN A 168 -18.71 -3.79 13.45
CA ASN A 168 -20.07 -4.26 13.12
C ASN A 168 -20.18 -4.72 11.66
N THR A 169 -20.04 -3.81 10.73
CA THR A 169 -20.10 -4.13 9.30
C THR A 169 -18.97 -3.41 8.57
N LYS A 170 -18.29 -4.12 7.69
CA LYS A 170 -17.30 -3.50 6.80
C LYS A 170 -17.95 -2.83 5.57
N ARG A 171 -19.27 -2.53 5.65
CA ARG A 171 -20.08 -1.85 4.65
C ARG A 171 -20.59 -0.54 5.26
N PRO A 172 -20.54 0.59 4.54
CA PRO A 172 -21.13 1.84 4.99
C PRO A 172 -22.65 1.71 5.17
N SER A 173 -23.23 2.50 6.07
CA SER A 173 -24.69 2.59 6.20
C SER A 173 -25.32 3.20 4.95
N ASP A 174 -26.58 2.89 4.70
CA ASP A 174 -27.34 3.43 3.57
C ASP A 174 -27.43 4.96 3.64
N GLU A 175 -27.58 5.52 4.85
CA GLU A 175 -27.54 6.96 5.08
C GLU A 175 -26.19 7.56 4.66
N ALA A 176 -25.08 6.93 5.03
CA ALA A 176 -23.77 7.36 4.62
C ALA A 176 -23.62 7.33 3.10
N MET A 177 -24.12 6.28 2.42
CA MET A 177 -24.07 6.15 0.96
C MET A 177 -24.98 7.16 0.23
N GLN A 178 -26.04 7.63 0.86
CA GLN A 178 -26.93 8.67 0.33
C GLN A 178 -26.39 10.09 0.52
N SER A 179 -25.40 10.28 1.40
CA SER A 179 -24.86 11.60 1.75
C SER A 179 -23.96 12.22 0.68
N PHE A 180 -23.55 11.47 -0.36
CA PHE A 180 -22.64 11.93 -1.41
C PHE A 180 -23.03 11.45 -2.79
N ASP A 181 -22.45 12.04 -3.82
CA ASP A 181 -22.65 11.71 -5.24
C ASP A 181 -21.42 11.06 -5.86
N VAL A 182 -20.23 11.44 -5.37
CA VAL A 182 -18.93 10.93 -5.83
C VAL A 182 -18.04 10.57 -4.66
N LEU A 183 -17.38 9.41 -4.74
CA LEU A 183 -16.36 8.96 -3.82
C LEU A 183 -14.98 9.20 -4.44
N VAL A 184 -14.12 9.94 -3.76
CA VAL A 184 -12.71 10.07 -4.12
C VAL A 184 -11.89 9.14 -3.23
N VAL A 185 -11.07 8.29 -3.85
CA VAL A 185 -10.21 7.32 -3.14
C VAL A 185 -8.77 7.73 -3.29
N ASP A 186 -8.07 7.89 -2.17
CA ASP A 186 -6.63 8.17 -2.14
C ASP A 186 -5.99 7.49 -0.93
N MET A 187 -5.22 6.43 -1.17
CA MET A 187 -4.50 5.66 -0.15
C MET A 187 -3.24 5.05 -0.75
N GLN A 188 -2.15 5.02 0.01
CA GLN A 188 -0.91 4.36 -0.39
C GLN A 188 -0.97 2.87 -0.08
N ASP A 189 -1.00 2.03 -1.10
CA ASP A 189 -0.82 0.59 -1.00
C ASP A 189 0.67 0.21 -1.10
N VAL A 190 1.03 -1.00 -0.71
CA VAL A 190 2.41 -1.50 -0.75
C VAL A 190 2.61 -2.68 -1.70
N GLY A 191 1.60 -3.06 -2.48
CA GLY A 191 1.69 -4.06 -3.53
C GLY A 191 1.56 -5.50 -3.08
N LEU A 192 0.97 -5.75 -1.91
CA LEU A 192 0.80 -7.10 -1.37
C LEU A 192 -0.67 -7.46 -1.16
N ARG A 193 -1.04 -8.68 -1.56
CA ARG A 193 -2.42 -9.18 -1.47
C ARG A 193 -3.01 -9.13 -0.07
N PHE A 194 -2.22 -9.29 0.97
CA PHE A 194 -2.67 -9.24 2.36
C PHE A 194 -2.61 -7.84 2.99
N TYR A 195 -2.18 -6.81 2.25
CA TYR A 195 -2.30 -5.42 2.66
C TYR A 195 -3.69 -4.91 2.29
N THR A 196 -4.51 -4.51 3.27
CA THR A 196 -5.98 -4.55 3.16
C THR A 196 -6.63 -3.32 2.51
N TYR A 197 -5.86 -2.30 2.11
CA TYR A 197 -6.44 -1.06 1.59
C TYR A 197 -7.18 -1.26 0.26
N TYR A 198 -6.66 -2.10 -0.64
CA TYR A 198 -7.38 -2.42 -1.86
C TYR A 198 -8.72 -3.14 -1.57
N ILE A 199 -8.80 -3.98 -0.52
CA ILE A 199 -10.03 -4.67 -0.12
C ILE A 199 -11.07 -3.66 0.35
N THR A 200 -10.64 -2.65 1.12
CA THR A 200 -11.51 -1.57 1.58
C THR A 200 -12.03 -0.75 0.40
N MET A 201 -11.16 -0.42 -0.57
CA MET A 201 -11.57 0.25 -1.81
C MET A 201 -12.63 -0.56 -2.57
N LEU A 202 -12.41 -1.87 -2.78
CA LEU A 202 -13.35 -2.73 -3.52
C LEU A 202 -14.73 -2.80 -2.83
N ARG A 203 -14.78 -2.88 -1.51
CA ARG A 203 -16.04 -2.86 -0.75
C ARG A 203 -16.79 -1.55 -0.94
N MET A 204 -16.07 -0.43 -0.93
CA MET A 204 -16.67 0.88 -1.21
C MET A 204 -17.12 1.00 -2.66
N MET A 205 -16.38 0.45 -3.63
CA MET A 205 -16.78 0.40 -5.03
C MET A 205 -18.07 -0.41 -5.22
N ASP A 206 -18.19 -1.56 -4.55
CA ASP A 206 -19.41 -2.39 -4.57
C ASP A 206 -20.62 -1.63 -3.99
N ALA A 207 -20.43 -0.91 -2.87
CA ALA A 207 -21.47 -0.07 -2.30
C ALA A 207 -21.80 1.11 -3.22
N CYS A 208 -20.82 1.74 -3.85
CA CYS A 208 -21.04 2.81 -4.83
C CYS A 208 -21.84 2.31 -6.04
N ALA A 209 -21.60 1.09 -6.50
CA ALA A 209 -22.37 0.48 -7.58
C ALA A 209 -23.85 0.27 -7.19
N GLU A 210 -24.11 -0.19 -5.96
CA GLU A 210 -25.48 -0.34 -5.43
C GLU A 210 -26.27 0.98 -5.41
N PHE A 211 -25.60 2.07 -5.03
CA PHE A 211 -26.22 3.39 -4.88
C PHE A 211 -26.06 4.30 -6.11
N GLY A 212 -25.50 3.80 -7.21
CA GLY A 212 -25.28 4.56 -8.44
C GLY A 212 -24.28 5.72 -8.26
N ARG A 213 -23.34 5.62 -7.32
CA ARG A 213 -22.31 6.64 -7.06
C ARG A 213 -21.13 6.47 -8.00
N THR A 214 -20.49 7.59 -8.34
CA THR A 214 -19.23 7.59 -9.11
C THR A 214 -18.04 7.39 -8.18
N VAL A 215 -17.03 6.66 -8.63
CA VAL A 215 -15.76 6.48 -7.91
C VAL A 215 -14.64 7.11 -8.72
N VAL A 216 -13.82 7.94 -8.07
CA VAL A 216 -12.61 8.55 -8.64
C VAL A 216 -11.43 8.07 -7.80
N VAL A 217 -10.56 7.25 -8.39
CA VAL A 217 -9.33 6.79 -7.72
C VAL A 217 -8.20 7.71 -8.11
N LEU A 218 -7.60 8.38 -7.13
CA LEU A 218 -6.36 9.13 -7.29
C LEU A 218 -5.20 8.18 -7.04
N ASP A 219 -4.60 7.68 -8.13
CA ASP A 219 -3.68 6.56 -8.08
C ASP A 219 -2.34 6.95 -7.46
N ARG A 220 -1.67 5.97 -6.84
CA ARG A 220 -0.35 6.09 -6.22
C ARG A 220 0.57 4.99 -6.70
N PRO A 221 1.89 5.28 -6.83
CA PRO A 221 2.87 4.28 -7.20
C PRO A 221 2.87 3.10 -6.22
N ASN A 222 3.02 1.89 -6.77
CA ASN A 222 3.31 0.72 -5.96
C ASN A 222 4.83 0.63 -5.71
N PRO A 223 5.33 0.72 -4.46
CA PRO A 223 6.76 0.63 -4.18
C PRO A 223 7.37 -0.72 -4.55
N ASN A 224 6.56 -1.79 -4.55
CA ASN A 224 6.90 -3.14 -4.99
C ASN A 224 6.41 -3.46 -6.41
N GLY A 225 6.06 -2.46 -7.22
CA GLY A 225 5.47 -2.63 -8.56
C GLY A 225 6.33 -3.45 -9.53
N HIS A 226 7.64 -3.50 -9.32
CA HIS A 226 8.59 -4.25 -10.14
C HIS A 226 8.57 -5.77 -9.90
N LEU A 227 7.83 -6.25 -8.90
CA LEU A 227 7.76 -7.65 -8.52
C LEU A 227 6.35 -8.22 -8.70
N ILE A 228 6.29 -9.37 -9.35
CA ILE A 228 5.11 -10.24 -9.37
C ILE A 228 5.59 -11.61 -8.90
N ASP A 229 5.14 -12.03 -7.71
CA ASP A 229 5.65 -13.26 -7.09
C ASP A 229 4.64 -13.89 -6.13
N GLY A 230 4.89 -15.16 -5.84
CA GLY A 230 4.05 -15.99 -4.97
C GLY A 230 2.81 -16.56 -5.66
N PRO A 231 2.11 -17.49 -5.00
CA PRO A 231 0.95 -18.15 -5.57
C PRO A 231 -0.24 -17.20 -5.74
N VAL A 232 -0.98 -17.37 -6.83
CA VAL A 232 -2.32 -16.79 -7.00
C VAL A 232 -3.25 -17.36 -5.93
N LEU A 233 -4.09 -16.52 -5.34
CA LEU A 233 -5.06 -16.97 -4.33
C LEU A 233 -6.08 -17.93 -4.94
N ASP A 234 -6.17 -19.14 -4.38
CA ASP A 234 -7.32 -19.98 -4.60
C ASP A 234 -8.52 -19.39 -3.84
N MET A 235 -9.59 -19.03 -4.56
CA MET A 235 -10.72 -18.28 -4.02
C MET A 235 -11.52 -19.04 -2.94
N LYS A 236 -11.29 -20.34 -2.77
CA LYS A 236 -11.83 -21.07 -1.60
C LYS A 236 -11.26 -20.57 -0.26
N TYR A 237 -10.09 -19.92 -0.30
CA TYR A 237 -9.44 -19.27 0.85
C TYR A 237 -9.67 -17.76 0.90
N LYS A 238 -10.66 -17.23 0.17
CA LYS A 238 -11.04 -15.80 0.25
C LYS A 238 -11.28 -15.38 1.69
N SER A 239 -10.69 -14.27 2.10
CA SER A 239 -10.72 -13.79 3.48
C SER A 239 -10.61 -12.26 3.56
N GLY A 240 -10.55 -11.73 4.78
CA GLY A 240 -10.27 -10.31 5.04
C GLY A 240 -8.87 -9.86 4.64
N VAL A 241 -7.94 -10.78 4.43
CA VAL A 241 -6.55 -10.53 4.01
C VAL A 241 -6.21 -11.12 2.64
N GLY A 242 -7.23 -11.48 1.85
CA GLY A 242 -7.06 -12.00 0.51
C GLY A 242 -8.41 -12.06 -0.19
N ALA A 243 -8.73 -11.08 -1.04
CA ALA A 243 -10.05 -10.92 -1.63
C ALA A 243 -10.11 -11.22 -3.13
N LEU A 244 -8.99 -11.22 -3.84
CA LEU A 244 -8.90 -11.39 -5.29
C LEU A 244 -7.97 -12.55 -5.66
N PRO A 245 -8.20 -13.19 -6.82
CA PRO A 245 -7.33 -14.24 -7.36
C PRO A 245 -6.06 -13.64 -7.98
N ILE A 246 -5.25 -12.97 -7.17
CA ILE A 246 -3.99 -12.32 -7.55
C ILE A 246 -2.81 -12.93 -6.80
N PRO A 247 -1.56 -12.80 -7.28
CA PRO A 247 -0.35 -13.25 -6.58
C PRO A 247 -0.16 -12.54 -5.23
N VAL A 248 0.75 -13.03 -4.41
CA VAL A 248 1.12 -12.39 -3.13
C VAL A 248 1.67 -11.00 -3.39
N LEU A 249 2.72 -10.89 -4.20
CA LEU A 249 3.19 -9.64 -4.80
C LEU A 249 2.49 -9.51 -6.16
N HIS A 250 1.61 -8.53 -6.32
CA HIS A 250 0.76 -8.43 -7.50
C HIS A 250 1.24 -7.42 -8.54
N GLY A 251 2.23 -6.58 -8.20
CA GLY A 251 2.80 -5.59 -9.11
C GLY A 251 1.91 -4.41 -9.46
N LEU A 252 0.63 -4.42 -9.12
CA LEU A 252 -0.38 -3.46 -9.55
C LEU A 252 -0.45 -2.23 -8.63
N THR A 253 -0.84 -1.08 -9.18
CA THR A 253 -1.30 0.07 -8.39
C THR A 253 -2.75 -0.11 -7.94
N MET A 254 -3.23 0.75 -7.04
CA MET A 254 -4.62 0.76 -6.59
C MET A 254 -5.59 1.02 -7.74
N GLY A 255 -5.24 1.95 -8.64
CA GLY A 255 -6.03 2.27 -9.82
C GLY A 255 -6.12 1.11 -10.81
N GLU A 256 -5.03 0.37 -10.99
CA GLU A 256 -4.99 -0.83 -11.82
C GLU A 256 -5.82 -1.97 -11.22
N ILE A 257 -5.73 -2.18 -9.89
CA ILE A 257 -6.60 -3.15 -9.19
C ILE A 257 -8.07 -2.80 -9.38
N ALA A 258 -8.44 -1.51 -9.23
CA ALA A 258 -9.83 -1.07 -9.40
C ALA A 258 -10.34 -1.37 -10.81
N ARG A 259 -9.58 -1.03 -11.85
CA ARG A 259 -9.93 -1.32 -13.25
C ARG A 259 -10.03 -2.81 -13.52
N MET A 260 -9.05 -3.59 -13.06
CA MET A 260 -9.03 -5.04 -13.24
C MET A 260 -10.22 -5.69 -12.53
N ALA A 261 -10.52 -5.33 -11.29
CA ALA A 261 -11.62 -5.91 -10.55
C ALA A 261 -12.98 -5.66 -11.21
N VAL A 262 -13.20 -4.48 -11.80
CA VAL A 262 -14.40 -4.18 -12.58
C VAL A 262 -14.41 -4.93 -13.91
N GLY A 263 -13.27 -4.98 -14.61
CA GLY A 263 -13.14 -5.64 -15.91
C GLY A 263 -13.35 -7.15 -15.85
N GLU A 264 -12.79 -7.79 -14.83
CA GLU A 264 -12.90 -9.23 -14.58
C GLU A 264 -14.21 -9.62 -13.87
N GLY A 265 -15.05 -8.66 -13.50
CA GLY A 265 -16.28 -8.91 -12.76
C GLY A 265 -16.08 -9.37 -11.30
N TRP A 266 -14.91 -9.10 -10.72
CA TRP A 266 -14.61 -9.41 -9.31
C TRP A 266 -15.21 -8.39 -8.35
N SER A 267 -15.49 -7.19 -8.82
CA SER A 267 -16.24 -6.13 -8.17
C SER A 267 -17.44 -5.73 -9.02
N ARG A 268 -18.50 -5.20 -8.39
CA ARG A 268 -19.68 -4.70 -9.10
C ARG A 268 -19.30 -3.54 -10.01
N LYS A 269 -19.94 -3.48 -11.18
CA LYS A 269 -19.68 -2.44 -12.17
C LYS A 269 -20.21 -1.09 -11.67
N CYS A 270 -19.33 -0.22 -11.17
CA CYS A 270 -19.59 1.18 -10.85
C CYS A 270 -19.08 2.11 -11.96
N ARG A 271 -19.47 3.38 -11.92
CA ARG A 271 -18.83 4.42 -12.72
C ARG A 271 -17.48 4.72 -12.09
N LEU A 272 -16.40 4.31 -12.77
CA LEU A 272 -15.02 4.37 -12.27
C LEU A 272 -14.17 5.26 -13.15
N ASP A 273 -13.56 6.27 -12.54
CA ASP A 273 -12.48 7.07 -13.10
C ASP A 273 -11.20 6.81 -12.33
N VAL A 274 -10.07 6.71 -13.02
CA VAL A 274 -8.74 6.58 -12.40
C VAL A 274 -7.85 7.72 -12.90
N VAL A 275 -7.40 8.55 -11.98
CA VAL A 275 -6.38 9.58 -12.24
C VAL A 275 -5.03 8.94 -11.99
N CYS A 276 -4.35 8.58 -13.07
CA CYS A 276 -3.13 7.80 -13.03
C CYS A 276 -1.95 8.58 -12.47
N CYS A 277 -0.94 7.86 -11.95
CA CYS A 277 0.38 8.41 -11.71
C CYS A 277 1.02 8.85 -13.05
N ARG A 278 1.72 9.99 -13.06
CA ARG A 278 2.53 10.39 -14.19
C ARG A 278 4.00 10.09 -13.93
N ASN A 279 4.76 9.84 -15.01
CA ASN A 279 6.19 9.50 -14.95
C ASN A 279 6.50 8.28 -14.09
N TYR A 280 5.56 7.34 -14.00
CA TYR A 280 5.66 6.10 -13.27
C TYR A 280 5.46 4.90 -14.19
N THR A 281 6.32 3.92 -14.02
CA THR A 281 6.15 2.55 -14.50
C THR A 281 6.34 1.60 -13.34
N HIS A 282 5.94 0.34 -13.46
CA HIS A 282 6.17 -0.67 -12.44
C HIS A 282 7.67 -0.84 -12.08
N ALA A 283 8.59 -0.59 -13.02
CA ALA A 283 10.03 -0.62 -12.77
C ALA A 283 10.58 0.59 -12.01
N THR A 284 9.81 1.70 -11.96
CA THR A 284 10.27 2.96 -11.37
C THR A 284 10.45 2.81 -9.85
N PRO A 285 11.65 3.06 -9.31
CA PRO A 285 11.83 3.13 -7.86
C PRO A 285 11.00 4.29 -7.29
N TYR A 286 10.25 4.02 -6.24
CA TYR A 286 9.43 5.03 -5.58
C TYR A 286 9.67 5.04 -4.09
N GLY A 287 10.22 6.14 -3.58
CA GLY A 287 10.35 6.41 -2.16
C GLY A 287 9.05 6.94 -1.59
N LEU A 288 8.54 6.27 -0.56
CA LEU A 288 7.29 6.67 0.09
C LEU A 288 7.50 7.96 0.90
N PRO A 289 6.77 9.05 0.62
CA PRO A 289 6.90 10.30 1.36
C PRO A 289 6.29 10.21 2.76
N VAL A 290 5.36 9.27 2.97
CA VAL A 290 4.68 9.00 4.23
C VAL A 290 4.69 7.50 4.47
N ALA A 291 4.99 7.08 5.70
CA ALA A 291 4.92 5.69 6.10
C ALA A 291 3.51 5.14 5.89
N PRO A 292 3.33 3.99 5.21
CA PRO A 292 1.99 3.50 4.84
C PRO A 292 1.22 2.95 6.05
N SER A 293 1.90 2.60 7.13
CA SER A 293 1.31 2.11 8.37
C SER A 293 2.29 2.35 9.53
N PRO A 294 1.81 2.45 10.79
CA PRO A 294 2.68 2.56 11.97
C PRO A 294 3.67 1.40 12.10
N ASN A 295 3.33 0.23 11.55
CA ASN A 295 4.19 -0.96 11.58
C ASN A 295 5.06 -1.13 10.31
N LEU A 296 4.97 -0.23 9.35
CA LEU A 296 5.86 -0.16 8.19
C LEU A 296 6.49 1.24 8.11
N PRO A 297 7.28 1.65 9.13
CA PRO A 297 7.73 3.03 9.27
C PRO A 297 8.81 3.43 8.27
N THR A 298 9.45 2.47 7.61
CA THR A 298 10.57 2.72 6.69
C THR A 298 10.34 2.08 5.33
N GLN A 299 11.01 2.60 4.32
CA GLN A 299 11.02 2.01 2.98
C GLN A 299 11.58 0.57 3.00
N ARG A 300 12.55 0.29 3.85
CA ARG A 300 13.14 -1.05 4.00
C ARG A 300 12.13 -2.03 4.57
N ALA A 301 11.38 -1.63 5.59
CA ALA A 301 10.30 -2.45 6.15
C ALA A 301 9.28 -2.83 5.06
N VAL A 302 8.91 -1.88 4.18
CA VAL A 302 8.01 -2.13 3.05
C VAL A 302 8.58 -3.15 2.05
N TYR A 303 9.88 -3.09 1.76
CA TYR A 303 10.53 -4.04 0.86
C TYR A 303 10.72 -5.44 1.47
N LEU A 304 10.92 -5.53 2.78
CA LEU A 304 11.08 -6.80 3.50
C LEU A 304 9.74 -7.44 3.89
N TYR A 305 8.66 -6.65 3.92
CA TYR A 305 7.33 -7.08 4.32
C TYR A 305 6.81 -8.31 3.55
N PRO A 306 7.01 -8.47 2.23
CA PRO A 306 6.55 -9.66 1.50
C PRO A 306 7.01 -10.98 2.11
N SER A 307 8.25 -11.05 2.55
CA SER A 307 8.86 -12.25 3.13
C SER A 307 8.60 -12.35 4.63
N LEU A 308 8.77 -11.26 5.37
CA LEU A 308 8.66 -11.28 6.82
C LEU A 308 7.22 -11.43 7.30
N CYS A 309 6.23 -10.91 6.58
CA CYS A 309 4.81 -11.08 6.94
C CYS A 309 4.39 -12.55 7.07
N LEU A 310 5.08 -13.48 6.41
CA LEU A 310 4.81 -14.91 6.55
C LEU A 310 5.03 -15.44 7.98
N PHE A 311 5.86 -14.76 8.78
CA PHE A 311 6.03 -15.10 10.18
C PHE A 311 4.83 -14.71 11.07
N GLU A 312 3.91 -13.85 10.61
CA GLU A 312 2.70 -13.49 11.40
C GLU A 312 1.81 -14.70 11.68
N GLY A 313 1.92 -15.77 10.87
CA GLY A 313 1.29 -17.06 11.14
C GLY A 313 2.08 -17.97 12.08
N THR A 314 3.15 -17.48 12.70
CA THR A 314 4.04 -18.27 13.58
C THR A 314 4.16 -17.63 14.97
N VAL A 315 5.00 -18.21 15.83
CA VAL A 315 5.32 -17.69 17.17
C VAL A 315 6.43 -16.63 17.16
N VAL A 316 7.01 -16.33 16.00
CA VAL A 316 8.15 -15.41 15.84
C VAL A 316 7.69 -13.96 15.89
N SER A 317 8.34 -13.13 16.70
CA SER A 317 8.14 -11.69 16.68
C SER A 317 8.81 -11.08 15.44
N LEU A 318 8.10 -10.16 14.79
CA LEU A 318 8.57 -9.36 13.64
C LEU A 318 9.01 -7.96 14.04
N GLY A 319 9.42 -7.79 15.28
CA GLY A 319 9.85 -6.49 15.79
C GLY A 319 8.72 -5.49 16.06
N ARG A 320 7.44 -5.88 15.95
CA ARG A 320 6.33 -5.06 16.46
C ARG A 320 6.57 -4.76 17.94
N GLY A 321 6.38 -3.51 18.37
CA GLY A 321 6.75 -3.08 19.72
C GLY A 321 8.24 -2.77 19.88
N THR A 322 8.95 -2.51 18.78
CA THR A 322 10.32 -1.94 18.72
C THR A 322 10.35 -0.76 17.75
N ASP A 323 11.50 -0.13 17.61
CA ASP A 323 11.77 0.91 16.60
C ASP A 323 12.03 0.35 15.18
N LYS A 324 12.02 -1.00 15.01
CA LYS A 324 12.38 -1.71 13.77
C LYS A 324 11.33 -2.77 13.36
N PRO A 325 10.03 -2.48 13.35
CA PRO A 325 9.03 -3.46 12.93
C PRO A 325 9.26 -3.83 11.46
N PHE A 326 9.17 -5.16 11.16
CA PHE A 326 9.45 -5.75 9.85
C PHE A 326 10.86 -5.49 9.29
N GLU A 327 11.80 -5.10 10.15
CA GLU A 327 13.23 -5.08 9.84
C GLU A 327 14.04 -6.01 10.73
N ILE A 328 13.42 -6.57 11.77
CA ILE A 328 13.99 -7.59 12.66
C ILE A 328 12.98 -8.71 12.86
N TYR A 329 13.48 -9.90 13.18
CA TYR A 329 12.62 -10.99 13.60
C TYR A 329 13.33 -11.87 14.65
N GLY A 330 12.57 -12.52 15.53
CA GLY A 330 13.17 -13.39 16.53
C GLY A 330 12.18 -14.02 17.51
N HIS A 331 12.70 -14.97 18.27
CA HIS A 331 11.96 -15.69 19.30
C HIS A 331 12.90 -15.99 20.49
N PRO A 332 12.41 -16.16 21.73
CA PRO A 332 13.24 -16.52 22.88
C PRO A 332 14.08 -17.80 22.68
N ASP A 333 13.59 -18.76 21.90
CA ASP A 333 14.27 -20.03 21.66
C ASP A 333 15.29 -19.99 20.50
N MET A 334 15.44 -18.88 19.79
CA MET A 334 16.41 -18.70 18.70
C MET A 334 17.80 -18.32 19.22
N LYS A 335 18.31 -18.99 20.26
CA LYS A 335 19.54 -18.67 20.99
C LYS A 335 20.82 -18.72 20.15
N GLY A 336 20.77 -19.28 18.93
CA GLY A 336 21.92 -19.35 18.01
C GLY A 336 22.21 -18.05 17.26
N TYR A 337 21.36 -17.02 17.38
CA TYR A 337 21.55 -15.72 16.75
C TYR A 337 22.31 -14.75 17.66
N GLY A 338 23.18 -13.93 17.08
CA GLY A 338 23.97 -12.92 17.79
C GLY A 338 23.23 -11.63 18.12
N PHE A 339 22.04 -11.43 17.56
CA PHE A 339 21.20 -10.25 17.80
C PHE A 339 20.06 -10.57 18.76
N SER A 340 19.70 -9.61 19.61
CA SER A 340 18.56 -9.76 20.52
C SER A 340 17.79 -8.45 20.71
N PHE A 341 16.48 -8.57 21.02
CA PHE A 341 15.59 -7.46 21.27
C PHE A 341 14.45 -7.88 22.22
N THR A 342 13.78 -6.90 22.80
CA THR A 342 12.62 -7.15 23.66
C THR A 342 11.47 -6.27 23.22
N PRO A 343 10.36 -6.83 22.68
CA PRO A 343 9.17 -6.07 22.33
C PRO A 343 8.56 -5.36 23.55
N ARG A 344 8.12 -4.11 23.35
CA ARG A 344 7.43 -3.30 24.34
C ARG A 344 6.26 -2.57 23.68
N PRO A 345 5.20 -2.18 24.40
CA PRO A 345 4.11 -1.39 23.83
C PRO A 345 4.61 -0.12 23.11
N THR A 346 4.12 0.12 21.92
CA THR A 346 4.35 1.31 21.11
C THR A 346 3.03 1.83 20.55
N ALA A 347 3.02 3.04 19.95
CA ALA A 347 1.82 3.62 19.35
C ALA A 347 1.21 2.77 18.22
N GLY A 348 2.02 1.98 17.51
CA GLY A 348 1.57 1.10 16.42
C GLY A 348 1.41 -0.38 16.85
N ALA A 349 1.71 -0.72 18.10
CA ALA A 349 1.60 -2.07 18.64
C ALA A 349 1.42 -1.98 20.17
N LYS A 350 0.19 -1.76 20.64
CA LYS A 350 -0.15 -1.63 22.06
C LYS A 350 0.09 -2.93 22.83
N HIS A 351 -0.07 -4.06 22.16
CA HIS A 351 0.14 -5.41 22.70
C HIS A 351 0.97 -6.25 21.71
N PRO A 352 2.28 -5.97 21.58
CA PRO A 352 3.11 -6.66 20.60
C PRO A 352 3.29 -8.14 20.96
N PRO A 353 3.41 -9.03 19.97
CA PRO A 353 3.76 -10.44 20.22
C PRO A 353 5.06 -10.54 21.02
N LEU A 354 5.09 -11.46 22.02
CA LEU A 354 6.23 -11.69 22.93
C LEU A 354 6.62 -10.45 23.76
N GLU A 355 5.65 -9.60 24.11
CA GLU A 355 5.84 -8.43 24.97
C GLU A 355 6.66 -8.75 26.21
N GLY A 356 7.69 -7.96 26.51
CA GLY A 356 8.56 -8.11 27.67
C GLY A 356 9.52 -9.31 27.64
N ARG A 357 9.46 -10.18 26.61
CA ARG A 357 10.33 -11.34 26.48
C ARG A 357 11.57 -11.02 25.67
N LEU A 358 12.75 -11.44 26.15
CA LEU A 358 13.99 -11.34 25.38
C LEU A 358 13.92 -12.33 24.21
N CYS A 359 13.93 -11.80 22.99
CA CYS A 359 13.98 -12.55 21.75
C CYS A 359 15.39 -12.50 21.16
N HIS A 360 15.82 -13.62 20.59
CA HIS A 360 17.05 -13.72 19.78
C HIS A 360 16.65 -13.89 18.32
N GLY A 361 17.40 -13.32 17.38
CA GLY A 361 17.02 -13.38 15.98
C GLY A 361 17.96 -12.61 15.05
N ALA A 362 17.42 -12.13 13.93
CA ALA A 362 18.16 -11.41 12.93
C ALA A 362 17.78 -9.92 12.89
N ASP A 363 18.76 -9.08 12.60
CA ASP A 363 18.59 -7.65 12.32
C ASP A 363 18.92 -7.37 10.84
N LEU A 364 17.89 -7.03 10.07
CA LEU A 364 17.97 -6.67 8.66
C LEU A 364 17.95 -5.15 8.45
N SER A 365 17.89 -4.35 9.53
CA SER A 365 17.78 -2.89 9.46
C SER A 365 18.99 -2.20 8.81
N ARG A 366 20.10 -2.92 8.63
CA ARG A 366 21.31 -2.42 7.96
C ARG A 366 21.45 -2.87 6.51
N MET A 367 20.51 -3.69 6.00
CA MET A 367 20.50 -4.11 4.60
C MET A 367 20.39 -2.87 3.71
N PRO A 368 21.22 -2.70 2.66
CA PRO A 368 21.08 -1.61 1.70
C PRO A 368 19.68 -1.60 1.06
N LEU A 369 19.15 -0.41 0.76
CA LEU A 369 17.77 -0.30 0.23
C LEU A 369 17.59 -0.94 -1.14
N ASP A 370 18.61 -0.89 -1.99
CA ASP A 370 18.64 -1.54 -3.29
C ASP A 370 18.64 -3.07 -3.17
N GLU A 371 19.36 -3.62 -2.19
CA GLU A 371 19.32 -5.03 -1.86
C GLU A 371 17.95 -5.43 -1.30
N ALA A 372 17.42 -4.68 -0.32
CA ALA A 372 16.11 -4.94 0.27
C ALA A 372 14.99 -4.94 -0.80
N ARG A 373 15.08 -4.02 -1.79
CA ARG A 373 14.14 -3.91 -2.91
C ARG A 373 14.12 -5.18 -3.78
N GLN A 374 15.23 -5.93 -3.85
CA GLN A 374 15.35 -7.15 -4.66
C GLN A 374 14.96 -8.43 -3.90
N VAL A 375 14.75 -8.37 -2.61
CA VAL A 375 14.43 -9.55 -1.78
C VAL A 375 13.16 -10.25 -2.25
N GLY A 376 12.09 -9.50 -2.53
CA GLY A 376 10.81 -10.06 -2.98
C GLY A 376 10.20 -11.01 -1.95
N LEU A 377 9.53 -12.07 -2.44
CA LEU A 377 8.95 -13.12 -1.62
C LEU A 377 9.91 -14.30 -1.50
N THR A 378 10.51 -14.48 -0.33
CA THR A 378 11.41 -15.61 -0.04
C THR A 378 11.03 -16.32 1.26
N LEU A 379 11.15 -17.64 1.26
CA LEU A 379 11.01 -18.47 2.44
C LEU A 379 12.34 -18.71 3.17
N SER A 380 13.45 -18.12 2.70
CA SER A 380 14.78 -18.32 3.28
C SER A 380 14.84 -18.05 4.78
N PRO A 381 14.27 -16.96 5.32
CA PRO A 381 14.26 -16.73 6.76
C PRO A 381 13.57 -17.84 7.54
N LEU A 382 12.40 -18.32 7.06
CA LEU A 382 11.65 -19.43 7.69
C LEU A 382 12.43 -20.73 7.64
N LYS A 383 13.12 -21.03 6.52
CA LYS A 383 13.93 -22.23 6.36
C LYS A 383 15.13 -22.23 7.30
N THR A 384 15.85 -21.12 7.38
CA THR A 384 17.00 -20.95 8.28
C THR A 384 16.60 -21.16 9.73
N GLU A 385 15.44 -20.65 10.15
CA GLU A 385 14.91 -20.85 11.50
C GLU A 385 14.61 -22.32 11.79
N ASN A 386 13.94 -23.00 10.85
CA ASN A 386 13.61 -24.41 10.98
C ASN A 386 14.87 -25.30 11.05
N ASP A 387 15.90 -25.00 10.28
CA ASP A 387 17.17 -25.72 10.30
C ASP A 387 17.93 -25.50 11.60
N LEU A 388 17.88 -24.30 12.18
CA LEU A 388 18.44 -24.02 13.50
C LEU A 388 17.69 -24.72 14.62
N LYS A 389 16.38 -24.76 14.60
CA LYS A 389 15.56 -25.54 15.54
C LYS A 389 15.90 -27.04 15.47
N LYS A 390 16.05 -27.61 14.29
CA LYS A 390 16.45 -29.01 14.11
C LYS A 390 17.85 -29.30 14.68
N ARG A 391 18.80 -28.36 14.56
CA ARG A 391 20.15 -28.50 15.12
C ARG A 391 20.16 -28.40 16.65
N ASN A 392 19.26 -27.58 17.23
CA ASN A 392 19.19 -27.33 18.67
C ASN A 392 18.21 -28.21 19.41
N SER A 393 17.34 -28.97 18.71
CA SER A 393 16.37 -29.86 19.31
C SER A 393 16.79 -31.33 19.14
N SER A 394 17.38 -31.85 20.21
CA SER A 394 17.14 -33.24 20.63
C SER A 394 15.73 -33.42 21.24
N HIS A 395 14.85 -32.39 21.19
CA HIS A 395 13.47 -32.43 21.71
C HIS A 395 12.52 -31.79 20.69
N THR A 396 11.67 -32.61 20.13
CA THR A 396 10.53 -32.30 19.28
C THR A 396 9.55 -31.37 19.96
N VAL A 397 9.29 -30.20 19.33
CA VAL A 397 8.09 -29.40 19.57
C VAL A 397 7.28 -29.45 18.29
N PRO A 398 6.02 -29.94 18.30
CA PRO A 398 5.16 -29.93 17.12
C PRO A 398 4.72 -28.50 16.76
N PHE A 399 4.56 -28.28 15.46
CA PHE A 399 3.94 -27.08 14.91
C PHE A 399 2.45 -27.05 15.23
#